data_e1099f6109f733a82ed841beb0ede9ef
#
_entry.id   e1099f6109f733a82ed841beb0ede9ef
#
_cell.length_a   1.000
_cell.length_b   1.000
_cell.length_c   1.000
_cell.angle_alpha   90.00
_cell.angle_beta   90.00
_cell.angle_gamma   90.00
#
_symmetry.space_group_name_H-M   'P 1'
#
loop_
_entity.id
_entity.type
_entity.pdbx_description
1 polymer ?
#
loop_
_entity_poly.entity_id
_entity_poly.type
_entity_poly.pdbx_seq_one_letter_code
_entity_poly.pdbx_strand_id
1 'polypeptide(L)'
;MTERTTAREHVAAWMEKYQAAWTSNKPEDIRALYTEDARYETRPHDPQAWQRQDGIVDGWLAARDEPGDWTFSWELLGTDGDTAFIQGVTTYSGERPTYDNLWVLRLDQSGRASAFTEWFMERP
;
A
#
# COMPACT_ATOMS: atom_id res chain seq x y z
N MET A 1 -2.09 -15.12 29.42
CA MET A 1 -1.54 -15.40 28.10
C MET A 1 -1.70 -14.17 27.24
N THR A 2 -0.63 -13.75 26.65
CA THR A 2 -0.68 -12.61 25.75
C THR A 2 -1.27 -13.03 24.41
N GLU A 3 -2.30 -12.35 23.99
CA GLU A 3 -2.85 -12.60 22.67
C GLU A 3 -1.85 -12.17 21.62
N ARG A 4 -1.66 -13.01 20.63
CA ARG A 4 -0.87 -12.67 19.47
C ARG A 4 -1.78 -12.04 18.42
N THR A 5 -1.41 -10.86 18.00
CA THR A 5 -2.02 -10.30 16.79
C THR A 5 -1.50 -11.11 15.63
N THR A 6 -2.37 -11.70 14.84
CA THR A 6 -1.96 -12.51 13.71
C THR A 6 -1.42 -11.63 12.60
N ALA A 7 -0.62 -12.23 11.71
CA ALA A 7 -0.14 -11.52 10.52
C ALA A 7 -1.32 -11.00 9.71
N ARG A 8 -2.40 -11.78 9.60
CA ARG A 8 -3.62 -11.37 8.91
C ARG A 8 -4.24 -10.13 9.53
N GLU A 9 -4.28 -10.05 10.84
CA GLU A 9 -4.83 -8.89 11.55
C GLU A 9 -3.97 -7.64 11.35
N HIS A 10 -2.64 -7.79 11.37
CA HIS A 10 -1.72 -6.69 11.11
C HIS A 10 -1.89 -6.16 9.69
N VAL A 11 -2.02 -7.07 8.73
CA VAL A 11 -2.24 -6.69 7.32
C VAL A 11 -3.57 -5.96 7.17
N ALA A 12 -4.64 -6.50 7.76
CA ALA A 12 -5.96 -5.87 7.68
C ALA A 12 -5.94 -4.45 8.26
N ALA A 13 -5.28 -4.26 9.40
CA ALA A 13 -5.15 -2.94 10.03
C ALA A 13 -4.37 -1.98 9.12
N TRP A 14 -3.28 -2.44 8.53
CA TRP A 14 -2.48 -1.62 7.62
C TRP A 14 -3.28 -1.25 6.36
N MET A 15 -4.00 -2.23 5.79
CA MET A 15 -4.83 -1.99 4.60
C MET A 15 -5.91 -0.94 4.85
N GLU A 16 -6.51 -0.97 6.04
CA GLU A 16 -7.50 0.02 6.42
C GLU A 16 -6.88 1.42 6.49
N LYS A 17 -5.70 1.53 7.10
CA LYS A 17 -4.96 2.79 7.16
C LYS A 17 -4.51 3.28 5.78
N TYR A 18 -4.10 2.36 4.93
CA TYR A 18 -3.69 2.71 3.57
C TYR A 18 -4.85 3.33 2.79
N GLN A 19 -6.02 2.71 2.84
CA GLN A 19 -7.19 3.23 2.15
C GLN A 19 -7.63 4.58 2.74
N ALA A 20 -7.51 4.76 4.04
CA ALA A 20 -7.79 6.04 4.68
C ALA A 20 -6.84 7.13 4.19
N ALA A 21 -5.54 6.82 4.08
CA ALA A 21 -4.54 7.75 3.55
C ALA A 21 -4.77 8.05 2.07
N TRP A 22 -5.17 7.04 1.30
CA TRP A 22 -5.49 7.20 -0.12
C TRP A 22 -6.67 8.16 -0.32
N THR A 23 -7.61 8.14 0.62
CA THR A 23 -8.75 9.05 0.60
C THR A 23 -8.39 10.44 1.08
N SER A 24 -7.68 10.55 2.20
CA SER A 24 -7.37 11.85 2.82
C SER A 24 -6.23 12.59 2.12
N ASN A 25 -5.26 11.86 1.61
CA ASN A 25 -4.00 12.40 1.05
C ASN A 25 -3.27 13.32 2.02
N LYS A 26 -3.48 13.13 3.32
CA LYS A 26 -2.78 13.94 4.33
C LYS A 26 -1.38 13.39 4.57
N PRO A 27 -0.34 14.26 4.59
CA PRO A 27 1.03 13.79 4.83
C PRO A 27 1.18 12.96 6.11
N GLU A 28 0.51 13.33 7.19
CA GLU A 28 0.59 12.59 8.45
C GLU A 28 0.00 11.19 8.34
N ASP A 29 -1.07 11.01 7.55
CA ASP A 29 -1.68 9.71 7.34
C ASP A 29 -0.77 8.82 6.50
N ILE A 30 -0.11 9.39 5.51
CA ILE A 30 0.85 8.68 4.67
C ILE A 30 2.06 8.27 5.49
N ARG A 31 2.61 9.18 6.29
CA ARG A 31 3.77 8.88 7.14
C ARG A 31 3.50 7.76 8.12
N ALA A 32 2.28 7.69 8.64
CA ALA A 32 1.92 6.66 9.60
C ALA A 32 1.96 5.24 9.02
N LEU A 33 1.97 5.10 7.69
CA LEU A 33 2.00 3.80 7.02
C LEU A 33 3.40 3.21 6.91
N TYR A 34 4.44 4.04 6.95
CA TYR A 34 5.79 3.63 6.55
C TYR A 34 6.82 3.92 7.63
N THR A 35 7.88 3.10 7.65
CA THR A 35 9.04 3.36 8.50
C THR A 35 9.86 4.51 7.88
N GLU A 36 10.77 5.09 8.69
CA GLU A 36 11.58 6.22 8.23
C GLU A 36 12.38 5.92 6.97
N ASP A 37 12.88 4.69 6.87
CA ASP A 37 13.74 4.25 5.77
C ASP A 37 13.00 3.39 4.74
N ALA A 38 11.68 3.43 4.74
CA ALA A 38 10.86 2.60 3.85
C ALA A 38 11.13 2.88 2.38
N ARG A 39 10.81 1.86 1.56
CA ARG A 39 10.93 1.94 0.11
C ARG A 39 9.58 1.59 -0.51
N TYR A 40 9.15 2.42 -1.44
CA TYR A 40 7.88 2.23 -2.17
C TYR A 40 8.19 2.10 -3.65
N GLU A 41 7.91 0.93 -4.19
CA GLU A 41 8.17 0.62 -5.59
C GLU A 41 6.86 0.41 -6.34
N THR A 42 6.75 0.98 -7.52
CA THR A 42 5.59 0.77 -8.39
C THR A 42 5.86 -0.27 -9.46
N ARG A 43 6.99 -0.95 -9.33
CA ARG A 43 7.40 -2.10 -10.14
C ARG A 43 8.58 -2.76 -9.43
N PRO A 44 8.85 -4.06 -9.66
CA PRO A 44 10.04 -4.67 -9.07
C PRO A 44 11.31 -4.03 -9.61
N HIS A 45 12.29 -3.91 -8.73
CA HIS A 45 13.60 -3.33 -9.08
C HIS A 45 13.49 -1.92 -9.67
N ASP A 46 12.60 -1.12 -9.10
CA ASP A 46 12.32 0.22 -9.61
C ASP A 46 13.49 1.17 -9.34
N PRO A 47 14.15 1.70 -10.37
CA PRO A 47 15.25 2.66 -10.16
C PRO A 47 14.74 4.03 -9.69
N GLN A 48 13.44 4.27 -9.80
CA GLN A 48 12.81 5.52 -9.38
C GLN A 48 11.88 5.34 -8.18
N ALA A 49 12.14 4.30 -7.37
CA ALA A 49 11.35 4.06 -6.17
C ALA A 49 11.37 5.27 -5.25
N TRP A 50 10.25 5.49 -4.59
CA TRP A 50 10.20 6.52 -3.54
C TRP A 50 10.92 5.96 -2.32
N GLN A 51 11.90 6.69 -1.84
CA GLN A 51 12.73 6.23 -0.73
C GLN A 51 12.57 7.14 0.45
N ARG A 52 12.52 6.55 1.64
CA ARG A 52 12.34 7.23 2.91
C ARG A 52 10.94 7.82 3.01
N GLN A 53 10.51 8.01 4.24
CA GLN A 53 9.16 8.54 4.54
C GLN A 53 8.83 9.81 3.76
N ASP A 54 9.76 10.77 3.77
CA ASP A 54 9.52 12.04 3.07
C ASP A 54 9.42 11.88 1.56
N GLY A 55 10.26 11.02 0.98
CA GLY A 55 10.20 10.73 -0.45
C GLY A 55 8.90 10.04 -0.84
N ILE A 56 8.39 9.18 0.02
CA ILE A 56 7.10 8.52 -0.21
C ILE A 56 5.96 9.53 -0.15
N VAL A 57 5.98 10.42 0.83
CA VAL A 57 4.97 11.49 0.92
C VAL A 57 4.97 12.35 -0.33
N ASP A 58 6.15 12.81 -0.75
CA ASP A 58 6.27 13.66 -1.94
C ASP A 58 5.79 12.95 -3.20
N GLY A 59 6.20 11.71 -3.40
CA GLY A 59 5.77 10.91 -4.55
C GLY A 59 4.27 10.64 -4.56
N TRP A 60 3.74 10.29 -3.39
CA TRP A 60 2.31 10.03 -3.22
C TRP A 60 1.49 11.28 -3.59
N LEU A 61 1.87 12.44 -3.04
CA LEU A 61 1.12 13.67 -3.29
C LEU A 61 1.21 14.12 -4.75
N ALA A 62 2.35 13.89 -5.39
CA ALA A 62 2.51 14.21 -6.80
C ALA A 62 1.65 13.33 -7.71
N ALA A 63 1.36 12.11 -7.28
CA ALA A 63 0.60 11.13 -8.05
C ALA A 63 -0.79 10.86 -7.48
N ARG A 64 -1.26 11.67 -6.53
CA ARG A 64 -2.48 11.38 -5.78
C ARG A 64 -3.73 11.31 -6.65
N ASP A 65 -4.63 10.41 -6.24
CA ASP A 65 -5.99 10.34 -6.76
C ASP A 65 -6.90 11.20 -5.89
N GLU A 66 -7.98 11.70 -6.48
CA GLU A 66 -8.98 12.44 -5.72
C GLU A 66 -9.95 11.47 -5.03
N PRO A 67 -10.46 11.82 -3.84
CA PRO A 67 -11.45 10.99 -3.17
C PRO A 67 -12.68 10.77 -4.07
N GLY A 68 -13.15 9.53 -4.11
CA GLY A 68 -14.30 9.18 -4.92
C GLY A 68 -13.96 8.78 -6.36
N ASP A 69 -12.72 8.98 -6.80
CA ASP A 69 -12.31 8.60 -8.15
C ASP A 69 -12.02 7.12 -8.29
N TRP A 70 -11.91 6.41 -7.19
CA TRP A 70 -11.51 5.02 -7.19
C TRP A 70 -12.28 4.21 -6.15
N THR A 71 -12.34 2.90 -6.40
CA THR A 71 -12.72 1.90 -5.40
C THR A 71 -11.66 0.82 -5.40
N PHE A 72 -11.47 0.17 -4.26
CA PHE A 72 -10.46 -0.85 -4.12
C PHE A 72 -11.01 -2.04 -3.34
N SER A 73 -10.82 -3.23 -3.88
CA SER A 73 -11.09 -4.47 -3.17
C SER A 73 -9.82 -5.30 -3.12
N TRP A 74 -9.67 -6.10 -2.06
CA TRP A 74 -8.43 -6.85 -1.88
C TRP A 74 -8.67 -8.13 -1.10
N GLU A 75 -7.73 -9.05 -1.25
CA GLU A 75 -7.66 -10.26 -0.42
C GLU A 75 -6.21 -10.56 -0.10
N LEU A 76 -5.99 -11.16 1.06
CA LEU A 76 -4.67 -11.61 1.46
C LEU A 76 -4.44 -13.00 0.89
N LEU A 77 -3.44 -13.13 0.01
CA LEU A 77 -3.10 -14.43 -0.59
C LEU A 77 -2.28 -15.30 0.36
N GLY A 78 -1.46 -14.68 1.19
CA GLY A 78 -0.63 -15.41 2.13
C GLY A 78 0.37 -14.51 2.80
N THR A 79 1.10 -15.07 3.75
CA THR A 79 2.18 -14.38 4.44
C THR A 79 3.37 -15.32 4.59
N ASP A 80 4.56 -14.70 4.66
CA ASP A 80 5.80 -15.42 4.97
C ASP A 80 6.60 -14.52 5.89
N GLY A 81 6.61 -14.83 7.19
CA GLY A 81 7.23 -13.97 8.18
C GLY A 81 6.59 -12.59 8.18
N ASP A 82 7.41 -11.58 7.94
CA ASP A 82 6.96 -10.17 7.90
C ASP A 82 6.38 -9.76 6.55
N THR A 83 6.41 -10.64 5.58
CA THR A 83 6.00 -10.34 4.21
C THR A 83 4.58 -10.81 3.96
N ALA A 84 3.75 -9.95 3.38
CA ALA A 84 2.37 -10.25 3.00
C ALA A 84 2.20 -10.09 1.50
N PHE A 85 1.37 -10.95 0.93
CA PHE A 85 1.06 -10.96 -0.51
C PHE A 85 -0.43 -10.65 -0.66
N ILE A 86 -0.74 -9.54 -1.31
CA ILE A 86 -2.10 -9.00 -1.39
C ILE A 86 -2.49 -8.87 -2.86
N GLN A 87 -3.63 -9.43 -3.22
CA GLN A 87 -4.19 -9.27 -4.55
C GLN A 87 -5.35 -8.29 -4.46
N GLY A 88 -5.38 -7.33 -5.34
CA GLY A 88 -6.42 -6.31 -5.32
C GLY A 88 -6.93 -5.96 -6.70
N VAL A 89 -8.02 -5.20 -6.71
CA VAL A 89 -8.60 -4.63 -7.92
C VAL A 89 -8.89 -3.17 -7.64
N THR A 90 -8.33 -2.31 -8.47
CA THR A 90 -8.60 -0.87 -8.41
C THR A 90 -9.49 -0.50 -9.60
N THR A 91 -10.66 0.04 -9.30
CA THR A 91 -11.59 0.50 -10.31
C THR A 91 -11.67 2.02 -10.23
N TYR A 92 -11.39 2.68 -11.34
CA TYR A 92 -11.48 4.14 -11.43
C TYR A 92 -12.79 4.54 -12.07
N SER A 93 -13.26 5.73 -11.69
CA SER A 93 -14.47 6.30 -12.27
C SER A 93 -14.21 6.81 -13.69
N GLY A 94 -15.29 6.97 -14.48
CA GLY A 94 -15.21 7.48 -15.84
C GLY A 94 -14.61 6.48 -16.81
N GLU A 95 -13.80 6.97 -17.74
CA GLU A 95 -13.19 6.15 -18.78
C GLU A 95 -11.84 5.58 -18.40
N ARG A 96 -11.40 5.81 -17.17
CA ARG A 96 -10.13 5.29 -16.70
C ARG A 96 -10.20 3.77 -16.56
N PRO A 97 -9.08 3.06 -16.82
CA PRO A 97 -9.10 1.60 -16.80
C PRO A 97 -9.22 1.03 -15.39
N THR A 98 -9.59 -0.25 -15.33
CA THR A 98 -9.52 -1.06 -14.12
C THR A 98 -8.17 -1.75 -14.10
N TYR A 99 -7.56 -1.83 -12.93
CA TYR A 99 -6.26 -2.46 -12.74
C TYR A 99 -6.37 -3.66 -11.82
N ASP A 100 -5.66 -4.71 -12.17
CA ASP A 100 -5.40 -5.83 -11.26
C ASP A 100 -4.09 -5.56 -10.56
N ASN A 101 -4.08 -5.68 -9.24
CA ASN A 101 -2.94 -5.32 -8.41
C ASN A 101 -2.39 -6.55 -7.68
N LEU A 102 -1.07 -6.60 -7.56
CA LEU A 102 -0.41 -7.47 -6.61
C LEU A 102 0.54 -6.60 -5.78
N TRP A 103 0.39 -6.66 -4.47
CA TRP A 103 1.24 -5.93 -3.54
C TRP A 103 2.06 -6.91 -2.72
N VAL A 104 3.35 -6.66 -2.65
CA VAL A 104 4.24 -7.35 -1.73
C VAL A 104 4.64 -6.35 -0.66
N LEU A 105 4.24 -6.63 0.56
CA LEU A 105 4.31 -5.70 1.68
C LEU A 105 5.12 -6.31 2.80
N ARG A 106 6.09 -5.58 3.34
CA ARG A 106 6.83 -6.00 4.51
C ARG A 106 6.48 -5.07 5.68
N LEU A 107 5.93 -5.63 6.74
CA LEU A 107 5.56 -4.88 7.94
C LEU A 107 6.58 -5.12 9.04
N ASP A 108 6.90 -4.06 9.79
CA ASP A 108 7.73 -4.21 10.98
C ASP A 108 6.86 -4.46 12.22
N GLN A 109 7.49 -4.56 13.38
CA GLN A 109 6.79 -4.84 14.63
C GLN A 109 5.84 -3.72 15.04
N SER A 110 6.06 -2.51 14.57
CA SER A 110 5.18 -1.37 14.87
C SER A 110 3.92 -1.35 13.99
N GLY A 111 3.85 -2.22 12.99
CA GLY A 111 2.75 -2.23 12.05
C GLY A 111 2.92 -1.26 10.89
N ARG A 112 4.12 -0.72 10.72
CA ARG A 112 4.45 0.14 9.58
C ARG A 112 5.16 -0.65 8.51
N ALA A 113 4.99 -0.25 7.27
CA ALA A 113 5.65 -0.91 6.15
C ALA A 113 7.08 -0.42 6.00
N SER A 114 8.02 -1.35 5.94
CA SER A 114 9.42 -1.06 5.62
C SER A 114 9.67 -1.20 4.12
N ALA A 115 8.81 -1.93 3.41
CA ALA A 115 8.91 -2.09 1.97
C ALA A 115 7.53 -2.34 1.39
N PHE A 116 7.29 -1.77 0.24
CA PHE A 116 6.05 -1.93 -0.52
C PHE A 116 6.43 -2.00 -1.98
N THR A 117 6.00 -3.06 -2.65
CA THR A 117 6.18 -3.19 -4.10
C THR A 117 4.84 -3.49 -4.73
N GLU A 118 4.49 -2.75 -5.74
CA GLU A 118 3.25 -2.92 -6.47
C GLU A 118 3.52 -3.40 -7.89
N TRP A 119 2.75 -4.42 -8.28
CA TRP A 119 2.55 -4.76 -9.69
C TRP A 119 1.14 -4.34 -10.02
N PHE A 120 0.96 -3.62 -11.09
CA PHE A 120 -0.39 -3.27 -11.53
C PHE A 120 -0.49 -3.51 -13.03
N MET A 121 -1.62 -4.14 -13.42
CA MET A 121 -1.86 -4.52 -14.80
C MET A 121 -3.22 -3.98 -15.22
N GLU A 122 -3.22 -3.22 -16.29
CA GLU A 122 -4.45 -2.73 -16.87
C GLU A 122 -5.25 -3.87 -17.48
N ARG A 123 -6.54 -3.90 -17.20
CA ARG A 123 -7.41 -4.90 -17.82
C ARG A 123 -7.64 -4.55 -19.28
N PRO A 124 -7.60 -5.59 -20.16
CA PRO A 124 -7.89 -5.38 -21.58
C PRO A 124 -9.33 -4.96 -21.82
#